data_9020ef5acdb3ad01e10c5ec089ae9611
#
_entry.id   9020ef5acdb3ad01e10c5ec089ae9611
#
_cell.length_a   1.000
_cell.length_b   1.000
_cell.length_c   1.000
_cell.angle_alpha   90.00
_cell.angle_beta   90.00
_cell.angle_gamma   90.00
#
_symmetry.space_group_name_H-M   'P 1'
#
loop_
_entity.id
_entity.type
_entity.pdbx_description
1 polymer ?
#
loop_
_entity_poly.entity_id
_entity_poly.type
_entity_poly.pdbx_seq_one_letter_code
_entity_poly.pdbx_strand_id
1 'polypeptide(L)'
;YLRTAMVHGRWDGRTPFEIVESFDPDRPVGVLTRATIYPRHLWRFWRFVPPVGRSVEQRNGLLFSVGIGELPLVQQATFSLWQNSHLMKAYAYESRHHREVVRRTRELGWYEEELFARFHPVATEGHWPGGDPLASWLTATGRAF
;
A
#
# COMPACT_ATOMS: atom_id res chain seq x y z
N TYR A 1 7.46 11.25 -6.76
CA TYR A 1 7.15 10.86 -8.15
C TYR A 1 7.22 9.35 -8.27
N LEU A 2 6.21 8.74 -8.92
CA LEU A 2 6.03 7.29 -8.99
C LEU A 2 5.81 6.87 -10.45
N ARG A 3 6.37 5.72 -10.83
CA ARG A 3 6.05 5.04 -12.10
C ARG A 3 5.27 3.77 -11.82
N THR A 4 4.16 3.58 -12.51
CA THR A 4 3.29 2.41 -12.33
C THR A 4 3.91 1.17 -12.94
N ALA A 5 4.07 0.12 -12.14
CA ALA A 5 4.65 -1.15 -12.57
C ALA A 5 3.66 -2.32 -12.49
N MET A 6 2.60 -2.20 -11.71
CA MET A 6 1.55 -3.21 -11.61
C MET A 6 0.23 -2.59 -11.14
N VAL A 7 -0.88 -3.02 -11.72
CA VAL A 7 -2.24 -2.64 -11.29
C VAL A 7 -3.14 -3.86 -11.32
N HIS A 8 -3.95 -4.00 -10.28
CA HIS A 8 -5.03 -4.98 -10.20
C HIS A 8 -6.26 -4.33 -9.55
N GLY A 9 -7.45 -4.60 -10.08
CA GLY A 9 -8.70 -4.06 -9.58
C GLY A 9 -9.07 -2.70 -10.18
N ARG A 10 -9.99 -2.00 -9.52
CA ARG A 10 -10.59 -0.77 -10.04
C ARG A 10 -10.73 0.29 -8.95
N TRP A 11 -10.91 1.54 -9.38
CA TRP A 11 -11.24 2.71 -8.58
C TRP A 11 -12.43 3.41 -9.21
N ASP A 12 -13.60 3.36 -8.56
CA ASP A 12 -14.87 3.88 -9.07
C ASP A 12 -15.17 3.38 -10.50
N GLY A 13 -15.03 2.04 -10.68
CA GLY A 13 -15.25 1.36 -11.96
C GLY A 13 -14.17 1.57 -13.02
N ARG A 14 -13.12 2.35 -12.73
CA ARG A 14 -12.04 2.70 -13.67
C ARG A 14 -10.71 2.08 -13.28
N THR A 15 -9.81 1.97 -14.24
CA THR A 15 -8.39 1.65 -14.00
C THR A 15 -7.59 2.95 -14.07
N PRO A 16 -7.27 3.61 -12.93
CA PRO A 16 -6.74 4.97 -12.92
C PRO A 16 -5.26 5.07 -13.29
N PHE A 17 -4.56 3.94 -13.31
CA PHE A 17 -3.11 3.90 -13.56
C PHE A 17 -2.81 3.06 -14.79
N GLU A 18 -1.99 3.61 -15.68
CA GLU A 18 -1.42 2.88 -16.81
C GLU A 18 -0.05 2.32 -16.41
N ILE A 19 0.23 1.06 -16.77
CA ILE A 19 1.53 0.43 -16.52
C ILE A 19 2.55 1.03 -17.50
N VAL A 20 3.57 1.67 -16.97
CA VAL A 20 4.58 2.40 -17.76
C VAL A 20 5.98 1.79 -17.70
N GLU A 21 6.20 0.82 -16.79
CA GLU A 21 7.46 0.07 -16.72
C GLU A 21 7.24 -1.36 -16.20
N SER A 22 8.22 -2.24 -16.42
CA SER A 22 8.22 -3.58 -15.84
C SER A 22 8.51 -3.55 -14.36
N PHE A 23 7.89 -4.49 -13.62
CA PHE A 23 8.10 -4.60 -12.17
C PHE A 23 9.45 -5.25 -11.85
N ASP A 24 10.26 -4.54 -11.06
CA ASP A 24 11.54 -5.02 -10.53
C ASP A 24 11.41 -5.25 -9.01
N PRO A 25 11.55 -6.50 -8.52
CA PRO A 25 11.34 -6.84 -7.12
C PRO A 25 12.42 -6.31 -6.18
N ASP A 26 13.59 -5.95 -6.68
CA ASP A 26 14.75 -5.52 -5.87
C ASP A 26 14.77 -3.99 -5.67
N ARG A 27 14.01 -3.26 -6.45
CA ARG A 27 13.86 -1.81 -6.31
C ARG A 27 12.89 -1.46 -5.17
N PRO A 28 13.01 -0.24 -4.61
CA PRO A 28 11.98 0.30 -3.74
C PRO A 28 10.60 0.26 -4.41
N VAL A 29 9.59 -0.10 -3.63
CA VAL A 29 8.23 -0.25 -4.12
C VAL A 29 7.25 0.53 -3.27
N GLY A 30 6.49 1.42 -3.90
CA GLY A 30 5.29 2.03 -3.35
C GLY A 30 4.08 1.13 -3.61
N VAL A 31 3.27 0.90 -2.60
CA VAL A 31 2.06 0.09 -2.68
C VAL A 31 0.86 0.93 -2.30
N LEU A 32 -0.09 1.05 -3.21
CA LEU A 32 -1.40 1.64 -2.94
C LEU A 32 -2.43 0.52 -2.89
N THR A 33 -3.12 0.43 -1.77
CA THR A 33 -4.31 -0.40 -1.60
C THR A 33 -5.50 0.51 -1.35
N ARG A 34 -6.59 0.30 -2.07
CA ARG A 34 -7.87 0.98 -1.83
C ARG A 34 -8.98 -0.06 -1.79
N ALA A 35 -9.92 0.12 -0.89
CA ALA A 35 -11.09 -0.72 -0.80
C ALA A 35 -12.34 0.12 -0.51
N THR A 36 -13.43 -0.22 -1.19
CA THR A 36 -14.78 0.21 -0.85
C THR A 36 -15.48 -0.94 -0.14
N ILE A 37 -15.93 -0.70 1.09
CA ILE A 37 -16.56 -1.71 1.93
C ILE A 37 -18.08 -1.62 1.76
N TYR A 38 -18.73 -2.75 1.55
CA TYR A 38 -20.20 -2.76 1.52
C TYR A 38 -20.77 -2.22 2.83
N PRO A 39 -21.73 -1.28 2.82
CA PRO A 39 -22.34 -0.69 4.01
C PRO A 39 -22.83 -1.73 5.03
N ARG A 40 -23.41 -2.84 4.55
CA ARG A 40 -23.90 -3.96 5.38
C ARG A 40 -22.80 -4.69 6.17
N HIS A 41 -21.52 -4.53 5.77
CA HIS A 41 -20.38 -5.20 6.38
C HIS A 41 -19.51 -4.28 7.23
N LEU A 42 -19.79 -2.96 7.25
CA LEU A 42 -18.98 -1.95 7.95
C LEU A 42 -18.73 -2.32 9.41
N TRP A 43 -19.76 -2.67 10.17
CA TRP A 43 -19.62 -3.01 11.57
C TRP A 43 -18.75 -4.25 11.81
N ARG A 44 -18.91 -5.28 10.97
CA ARG A 44 -18.10 -6.50 11.03
C ARG A 44 -16.66 -6.21 10.65
N PHE A 45 -16.43 -5.47 9.57
CA PHE A 45 -15.12 -5.08 9.11
C PHE A 45 -14.33 -4.35 10.22
N TRP A 46 -14.90 -3.29 10.78
CA TRP A 46 -14.24 -2.47 11.80
C TRP A 46 -14.04 -3.17 13.15
N ARG A 47 -14.81 -4.19 13.44
CA ARG A 47 -14.58 -5.02 14.63
C ARG A 47 -13.36 -5.94 14.46
N PHE A 48 -13.04 -6.35 13.24
CA PHE A 48 -11.95 -7.29 12.94
C PHE A 48 -10.68 -6.62 12.41
N VAL A 49 -10.77 -5.45 11.83
CA VAL A 49 -9.62 -4.66 11.37
C VAL A 49 -9.30 -3.62 12.43
N PRO A 50 -8.29 -3.85 13.30
CA PRO A 50 -7.87 -2.82 14.24
C PRO A 50 -7.42 -1.57 13.47
N PRO A 51 -7.53 -0.37 14.07
CA PRO A 51 -6.99 0.85 13.46
C PRO A 51 -5.54 0.63 13.06
N VAL A 52 -5.27 0.63 11.77
CA VAL A 52 -3.98 0.27 11.16
C VAL A 52 -2.83 1.18 11.60
N GLY A 53 -3.14 2.32 12.24
CA GLY A 53 -2.17 3.34 12.61
C GLY A 53 -1.16 2.99 13.70
N ARG A 54 -1.35 1.92 14.48
CA ARG A 54 -0.46 1.62 15.62
C ARG A 54 0.49 0.44 15.43
N SER A 55 0.34 -0.37 14.41
CA SER A 55 1.15 -1.60 14.22
C SER A 55 2.22 -1.49 13.13
N VAL A 56 2.34 -0.34 12.47
CA VAL A 56 3.18 -0.17 11.28
C VAL A 56 4.57 0.39 11.62
N GLU A 57 4.77 0.97 12.78
CA GLU A 57 5.93 1.82 13.11
C GLU A 57 7.28 1.08 13.29
N GLN A 58 7.34 -0.25 13.30
CA GLN A 58 8.61 -1.01 13.52
C GLN A 58 8.73 -2.25 12.63
N ARG A 59 8.49 -2.13 11.32
CA ARG A 59 8.59 -3.29 10.43
C ARG A 59 9.79 -3.22 9.52
N ASN A 60 10.51 -4.33 9.47
CA ASN A 60 11.71 -4.44 8.65
C ASN A 60 11.41 -4.14 7.17
N GLY A 61 12.12 -3.14 6.62
CA GLY A 61 11.98 -2.75 5.23
C GLY A 61 10.84 -1.78 4.90
N LEU A 62 9.99 -1.41 5.87
CA LEU A 62 9.02 -0.33 5.68
C LEU A 62 9.70 1.03 5.83
N LEU A 63 9.59 1.86 4.80
CA LEU A 63 10.18 3.20 4.77
C LEU A 63 9.16 4.28 5.15
N PHE A 64 7.91 4.10 4.73
CA PHE A 64 6.84 5.06 4.99
C PHE A 64 5.48 4.39 4.87
N SER A 65 4.49 4.84 5.63
CA SER A 65 3.11 4.41 5.48
C SER A 65 2.14 5.51 5.90
N VAL A 66 1.04 5.65 5.16
CA VAL A 66 -0.03 6.59 5.44
C VAL A 66 -1.37 5.99 5.05
N GLY A 67 -2.36 6.18 5.95
CA GLY A 67 -3.76 5.90 5.65
C GLY A 67 -4.42 7.12 5.03
N ILE A 68 -5.23 6.90 4.01
CA ILE A 68 -5.98 7.93 3.30
C ILE A 68 -7.46 7.57 3.40
N GLY A 69 -8.23 8.39 4.12
CA GLY A 69 -9.68 8.22 4.22
C GLY A 69 -10.37 9.10 3.17
N GLU A 70 -11.17 8.52 2.29
CA GLU A 70 -11.99 9.27 1.31
C GLU A 70 -13.40 9.51 1.87
N LEU A 71 -14.11 8.43 2.20
CA LEU A 71 -15.37 8.48 2.94
C LEU A 71 -15.17 7.76 4.28
N PRO A 72 -15.42 8.40 5.41
CA PRO A 72 -15.21 7.79 6.71
C PRO A 72 -15.87 6.41 6.80
N LEU A 73 -15.07 5.42 7.20
CA LEU A 73 -15.47 4.02 7.40
C LEU A 73 -15.80 3.21 6.12
N VAL A 74 -16.15 3.83 4.99
CA VAL A 74 -16.62 3.14 3.78
C VAL A 74 -15.53 2.96 2.75
N GLN A 75 -14.80 4.05 2.46
CA GLN A 75 -13.72 4.04 1.46
C GLN A 75 -12.41 4.35 2.14
N GLN A 76 -11.45 3.45 1.97
CA GLN A 76 -10.16 3.54 2.59
C GLN A 76 -9.06 3.20 1.60
N ALA A 77 -8.00 4.01 1.65
CA ALA A 77 -6.77 3.70 0.97
C ALA A 77 -5.59 3.70 1.95
N THR A 78 -4.58 2.93 1.64
CA THR A 78 -3.30 2.95 2.34
C THR A 78 -2.20 3.04 1.29
N PHE A 79 -1.31 3.99 1.46
CA PHE A 79 -0.07 4.04 0.72
C PHE A 79 1.09 3.63 1.64
N SER A 80 1.94 2.73 1.19
CA SER A 80 3.14 2.30 1.89
C SER A 80 4.33 2.24 0.95
N LEU A 81 5.51 2.60 1.46
CA LEU A 81 6.76 2.58 0.73
C LEU A 81 7.72 1.59 1.39
N TRP A 82 8.29 0.68 0.61
CA TRP A 82 9.12 -0.42 1.07
C TRP A 82 10.49 -0.39 0.38
N GLN A 83 11.51 -0.88 1.07
CA GLN A 83 12.87 -1.00 0.51
C GLN A 83 12.90 -1.88 -0.74
N ASN A 84 12.12 -2.95 -0.77
CA ASN A 84 11.95 -3.84 -1.90
C ASN A 84 10.68 -4.71 -1.76
N SER A 85 10.34 -5.44 -2.82
CA SER A 85 9.17 -6.30 -2.84
C SER A 85 9.30 -7.54 -1.95
N HIS A 86 10.52 -8.02 -1.67
CA HIS A 86 10.73 -9.19 -0.83
C HIS A 86 10.33 -8.90 0.61
N LEU A 87 10.76 -7.77 1.17
CA LEU A 87 10.41 -7.34 2.52
C LEU A 87 8.91 -7.00 2.64
N MET A 88 8.33 -6.38 1.62
CA MET A 88 6.89 -6.15 1.54
C MET A 88 6.10 -7.47 1.59
N LYS A 89 6.51 -8.47 0.81
CA LYS A 89 5.86 -9.79 0.79
C LYS A 89 6.05 -10.54 2.10
N ALA A 90 7.26 -10.53 2.68
CA ALA A 90 7.52 -11.13 3.98
C ALA A 90 6.55 -10.60 5.02
N TYR A 91 6.37 -9.27 5.09
CA TYR A 91 5.38 -8.66 5.97
C TYR A 91 3.96 -9.15 5.71
N ALA A 92 3.53 -9.18 4.44
CA ALA A 92 2.18 -9.59 4.07
C ALA A 92 1.89 -11.06 4.42
N TYR A 93 2.91 -11.93 4.36
CA TYR A 93 2.78 -13.37 4.64
C TYR A 93 3.08 -13.76 6.10
N GLU A 94 3.95 -13.06 6.82
CA GLU A 94 4.31 -13.36 8.21
C GLU A 94 3.24 -12.90 9.20
N SER A 95 2.52 -11.84 8.90
CA SER A 95 1.45 -11.37 9.77
C SER A 95 0.24 -12.33 9.71
N ARG A 96 0.10 -13.19 10.73
CA ARG A 96 -1.08 -14.06 10.89
C ARG A 96 -2.37 -13.24 10.82
N HIS A 97 -2.36 -12.05 11.38
CA HIS A 97 -3.50 -11.14 11.39
C HIS A 97 -3.84 -10.62 9.99
N HIS A 98 -2.83 -10.22 9.21
CA HIS A 98 -3.03 -9.74 7.84
C HIS A 98 -3.57 -10.86 6.93
N ARG A 99 -3.02 -12.08 7.03
CA ARG A 99 -3.52 -13.25 6.29
C ARG A 99 -4.97 -13.57 6.63
N GLU A 100 -5.34 -13.52 7.90
CA GLU A 100 -6.70 -13.79 8.35
C GLU A 100 -7.68 -12.73 7.83
N VAL A 101 -7.31 -11.45 7.87
CA VAL A 101 -8.12 -10.37 7.30
C VAL A 101 -8.31 -10.56 5.80
N VAL A 102 -7.23 -10.80 5.05
CA VAL A 102 -7.31 -11.04 3.59
C VAL A 102 -8.17 -12.26 3.25
N ARG A 103 -7.99 -13.36 3.99
CA ARG A 103 -8.80 -14.58 3.82
C ARG A 103 -10.28 -14.29 4.06
N ARG A 104 -10.62 -13.67 5.19
CA ARG A 104 -12.00 -13.34 5.54
C ARG A 104 -12.63 -12.34 4.58
N THR A 105 -11.87 -11.37 4.11
CA THR A 105 -12.33 -10.42 3.11
C THR A 105 -12.80 -11.12 1.84
N ARG A 106 -12.01 -12.10 1.37
CA ARG A 106 -12.35 -12.89 0.17
C ARG A 106 -13.52 -13.83 0.42
N GLU A 107 -13.51 -14.57 1.54
CA GLU A 107 -14.56 -15.53 1.88
C GLU A 107 -15.92 -14.86 2.15
N LEU A 108 -15.93 -13.69 2.77
CA LEU A 108 -17.14 -12.99 3.20
C LEU A 108 -17.58 -11.89 2.22
N GLY A 109 -16.79 -11.62 1.17
CA GLY A 109 -17.11 -10.62 0.17
C GLY A 109 -17.34 -9.23 0.77
N TRP A 110 -16.44 -8.77 1.65
CA TRP A 110 -16.61 -7.48 2.36
C TRP A 110 -16.44 -6.26 1.45
N TYR A 111 -15.66 -6.42 0.35
CA TYR A 111 -15.40 -5.31 -0.55
C TYR A 111 -16.37 -5.30 -1.73
N GLU A 112 -16.91 -4.14 -2.01
CA GLU A 112 -17.62 -3.83 -3.23
C GLU A 112 -16.63 -3.66 -4.38
N GLU A 113 -15.53 -2.98 -4.09
CA GLU A 113 -14.47 -2.72 -5.04
C GLU A 113 -13.12 -2.70 -4.32
N GLU A 114 -12.09 -3.19 -4.99
CA GLU A 114 -10.72 -3.09 -4.52
C GLU A 114 -9.78 -2.64 -5.66
N LEU A 115 -8.76 -1.87 -5.29
CA LEU A 115 -7.62 -1.54 -6.14
C LEU A 115 -6.34 -1.88 -5.40
N PHE A 116 -5.42 -2.49 -6.10
CA PHE A 116 -4.06 -2.74 -5.67
C PHE A 116 -3.10 -2.31 -6.76
N ALA A 117 -2.22 -1.35 -6.47
CA ALA A 117 -1.23 -0.87 -7.41
C ALA A 117 0.18 -0.86 -6.79
N ARG A 118 1.18 -1.18 -7.60
CA ARG A 118 2.60 -1.09 -7.25
C ARG A 118 3.28 -0.11 -8.15
N PHE A 119 4.15 0.69 -7.55
CA PHE A 119 4.90 1.74 -8.21
C PHE A 119 6.38 1.63 -7.86
N HIS A 120 7.25 1.99 -8.79
CA HIS A 120 8.63 2.29 -8.48
C HIS A 120 8.80 3.80 -8.27
N PRO A 121 9.28 4.23 -7.09
CA PRO A 121 9.59 5.63 -6.87
C PRO A 121 10.80 6.02 -7.73
N VAL A 122 10.75 7.24 -8.28
CA VAL A 122 11.82 7.79 -9.11
C VAL A 122 12.41 9.06 -8.52
N ALA A 123 11.65 9.79 -7.72
CA ALA A 123 12.09 10.98 -7.00
C ALA A 123 11.19 11.25 -5.81
N THR A 124 11.71 11.99 -4.83
CA THR A 124 10.98 12.55 -3.70
C THR A 124 11.15 14.06 -3.68
N GLU A 125 10.15 14.78 -3.19
CA GLU A 125 10.15 16.22 -3.02
C GLU A 125 9.32 16.59 -1.80
N GLY A 126 9.70 17.66 -1.11
CA GLY A 126 9.01 18.16 0.06
C GLY A 126 9.71 17.84 1.37
N HIS A 127 8.99 18.08 2.48
CA HIS A 127 9.51 17.85 3.82
C HIS A 127 9.01 16.49 4.35
N TRP A 128 9.95 15.63 4.76
CA TRP A 128 9.66 14.32 5.34
C TRP A 128 10.04 14.32 6.82
N PRO A 129 9.12 14.07 7.74
CA PRO A 129 9.46 13.83 9.13
C PRO A 129 10.44 12.65 9.24
N GLY A 130 11.65 12.88 9.81
CA GLY A 130 12.66 11.84 9.90
C GLY A 130 13.61 11.73 8.70
N GLY A 131 13.52 12.64 7.72
CA GLY A 131 14.35 12.64 6.50
C GLY A 131 13.73 11.90 5.33
N ASP A 132 14.29 12.11 4.13
CA ASP A 132 13.79 11.49 2.90
C ASP A 132 13.91 9.95 2.96
N PRO A 133 12.80 9.20 2.87
CA PRO A 133 12.79 7.76 2.98
C PRO A 133 13.53 7.05 1.85
N LEU A 134 13.82 7.73 0.75
CA LEU A 134 14.58 7.19 -0.40
C LEU A 134 16.01 7.70 -0.49
N ALA A 135 16.48 8.56 0.42
CA ALA A 135 17.79 9.20 0.32
C ALA A 135 18.93 8.22 0.07
N SER A 136 18.99 7.12 0.81
CA SER A 136 20.03 6.10 0.67
C SER A 136 19.99 5.40 -0.70
N TRP A 137 18.81 5.13 -1.22
CA TRP A 137 18.65 4.47 -2.50
C TRP A 137 18.93 5.42 -3.67
N LEU A 138 18.47 6.66 -3.61
CA LEU A 138 18.72 7.68 -4.63
C LEU A 138 20.22 7.96 -4.76
N THR A 139 20.93 8.07 -3.62
CA THR A 139 22.38 8.25 -3.60
C THR A 139 23.11 7.06 -4.23
N ALA A 140 22.74 5.83 -3.84
CA ALA A 140 23.37 4.61 -4.35
C ALA A 140 23.19 4.41 -5.87
N THR A 141 22.10 4.92 -6.44
CA THR A 141 21.79 4.79 -7.87
C THR A 141 22.24 5.99 -8.72
N GLY A 142 22.86 7.00 -8.11
CA GLY A 142 23.28 8.24 -8.79
C GLY A 142 22.09 9.09 -9.29
N ARG A 143 20.91 8.90 -8.75
CA ARG A 143 19.67 9.60 -9.11
C ARG A 143 19.30 10.74 -8.15
N ALA A 144 20.25 11.21 -7.36
CA ALA A 144 20.08 12.45 -6.61
C ALA A 144 19.98 13.62 -7.59
N PHE A 145 18.89 14.40 -7.46
CA PHE A 145 18.71 15.64 -8.21
C PHE A 145 19.44 16.79 -7.54
#